data_b92efaf96c66d34d2cffc1356047bbff
#
_entry.id   b92efaf96c66d34d2cffc1356047bbff
#
_cell.length_a   1.000
_cell.length_b   1.000
_cell.length_c   1.000
_cell.angle_alpha   90.00
_cell.angle_beta   90.00
_cell.angle_gamma   90.00
#
_symmetry.space_group_name_H-M   'P 1'
#
loop_
_entity.id
_entity.type
_entity.pdbx_description
1 polymer ?
#
loop_
_entity_poly.entity_id
_entity_poly.type
_entity_poly.pdbx_seq_one_letter_code
_entity_poly.pdbx_strand_id
1 'polypeptide(L)'
;MEIANFGVEEWLNKWEKKAVYDIAQSSIEALTLDELVGLDGTNVSEFFEKRKNEPLDYGWIEGSDAFKQEVASLYQTVDPENILQTNGATGANLLALYALVEAGDHVVSMLPTYQQLYDIPKSLGATVDFVHLKEEADWQFDLEQLEALVKPETKIICLNSANNPTGTLLNRKTLEKIAEIARTVDAYVLIDEVYAPLTDNGEFLSIVDVYEKGIATNSLSKTYSIPGIRIGWTATGPELAEVFRKYRDYTMICGGVLSDDLAVHALKNKEKILERNKKIITENLAILKQWVANEPKVELVAPNYVSTSFIKLTIEEDDQTFCINLLEETGVLLVPGSAFDLPKHARLGYCCKKETLEKGLSLLSEFLKKQD
;
A
#
# COMPACT_ATOMS: atom_id res chain seq x y z
N MET A 1 -12.40 -8.58 -21.98
CA MET A 1 -11.56 -8.14 -20.87
C MET A 1 -10.92 -9.39 -20.28
N GLU A 2 -9.62 -9.46 -20.26
CA GLU A 2 -8.83 -10.53 -19.63
C GLU A 2 -7.87 -9.82 -18.65
N ILE A 3 -7.75 -10.35 -17.43
CA ILE A 3 -6.85 -9.80 -16.41
C ILE A 3 -5.91 -10.90 -15.95
N ALA A 4 -4.63 -10.56 -15.74
CA ALA A 4 -3.63 -11.49 -15.22
C ALA A 4 -3.94 -11.92 -13.79
N ASN A 5 -3.46 -13.10 -13.39
CA ASN A 5 -3.51 -13.50 -11.98
C ASN A 5 -2.74 -12.50 -11.11
N PHE A 6 -3.29 -12.17 -9.97
CA PHE A 6 -2.62 -11.27 -9.04
C PHE A 6 -1.58 -12.05 -8.23
N GLY A 7 -0.31 -12.00 -8.65
CA GLY A 7 0.75 -12.88 -8.13
C GLY A 7 0.87 -12.90 -6.61
N VAL A 8 0.89 -11.72 -5.96
CA VAL A 8 0.99 -11.62 -4.50
C VAL A 8 -0.25 -12.16 -3.80
N GLU A 9 -1.45 -11.81 -4.28
CA GLU A 9 -2.70 -12.22 -3.66
C GLU A 9 -2.97 -13.72 -3.89
N GLU A 10 -2.65 -14.24 -5.07
CA GLU A 10 -2.73 -15.68 -5.35
C GLU A 10 -1.82 -16.48 -4.42
N TRP A 11 -0.59 -15.97 -4.21
CA TRP A 11 0.36 -16.57 -3.27
C TRP A 11 -0.18 -16.58 -1.83
N LEU A 12 -0.63 -15.44 -1.32
CA LEU A 12 -1.14 -15.32 0.03
C LEU A 12 -2.42 -16.16 0.23
N ASN A 13 -3.37 -16.11 -0.71
CA ASN A 13 -4.59 -16.91 -0.65
C ASN A 13 -4.31 -18.42 -0.52
N LYS A 14 -3.23 -18.90 -1.14
CA LYS A 14 -2.84 -20.31 -1.12
C LYS A 14 -2.09 -20.70 0.15
N TRP A 15 -1.23 -19.82 0.67
CA TRP A 15 -0.22 -20.20 1.64
C TRP A 15 -0.37 -19.55 3.03
N GLU A 16 -0.99 -18.37 3.15
CA GLU A 16 -1.07 -17.60 4.39
C GLU A 16 -1.63 -18.41 5.57
N LYS A 17 -2.70 -19.17 5.34
CA LYS A 17 -3.32 -19.99 6.39
C LYS A 17 -2.46 -21.16 6.89
N LYS A 18 -1.39 -21.50 6.20
CA LYS A 18 -0.43 -22.54 6.60
C LYS A 18 0.74 -21.98 7.40
N ALA A 19 0.91 -20.67 7.43
CA ALA A 19 2.00 -20.03 8.15
C ALA A 19 1.84 -20.17 9.65
N VAL A 20 2.94 -20.52 10.33
CA VAL A 20 3.10 -20.44 11.77
C VAL A 20 3.78 -19.13 12.15
N TYR A 21 4.75 -18.73 11.35
CA TYR A 21 5.49 -17.48 11.47
C TYR A 21 5.28 -16.66 10.21
N ASP A 22 4.20 -15.89 10.20
CA ASP A 22 3.88 -15.01 9.06
C ASP A 22 4.72 -13.74 9.14
N ILE A 23 5.80 -13.72 8.37
CA ILE A 23 6.65 -12.56 8.12
C ILE A 23 6.57 -12.15 6.63
N ALA A 24 5.40 -12.31 6.02
CA ALA A 24 5.13 -11.95 4.62
C ALA A 24 4.21 -10.74 4.46
N GLN A 25 3.47 -10.38 5.54
CA GLN A 25 2.44 -9.35 5.51
C GLN A 25 3.01 -7.96 5.21
N SER A 26 2.22 -7.18 4.46
CA SER A 26 2.56 -5.78 4.17
C SER A 26 1.87 -4.78 5.09
N SER A 27 1.12 -5.25 6.07
CA SER A 27 0.53 -4.43 7.13
C SER A 27 1.42 -4.39 8.37
N ILE A 28 1.27 -3.35 9.18
CA ILE A 28 1.80 -3.32 10.55
C ILE A 28 0.84 -4.14 11.42
N GLU A 29 1.35 -4.74 12.50
CA GLU A 29 0.54 -5.50 13.44
C GLU A 29 -0.81 -4.81 13.71
N ALA A 30 -1.90 -5.53 13.38
CA ALA A 30 -3.24 -4.97 13.43
C ALA A 30 -3.67 -4.68 14.87
N LEU A 31 -4.39 -3.58 15.04
CA LEU A 31 -5.04 -3.26 16.31
C LEU A 31 -6.24 -4.17 16.53
N THR A 32 -6.42 -4.63 17.76
CA THR A 32 -7.68 -5.22 18.21
C THR A 32 -8.75 -4.14 18.36
N LEU A 33 -10.01 -4.54 18.44
CA LEU A 33 -11.11 -3.60 18.67
C LEU A 33 -10.96 -2.84 20.00
N ASP A 34 -10.53 -3.53 21.06
CA ASP A 34 -10.27 -2.92 22.37
C ASP A 34 -9.14 -1.89 22.31
N GLU A 35 -8.03 -2.22 21.63
CA GLU A 35 -6.91 -1.29 21.46
C GLU A 35 -7.32 -0.06 20.65
N LEU A 36 -8.06 -0.25 19.54
CA LEU A 36 -8.51 0.84 18.71
C LEU A 36 -9.45 1.77 19.47
N VAL A 37 -10.51 1.22 20.05
CA VAL A 37 -11.54 2.02 20.78
C VAL A 37 -10.95 2.63 22.04
N GLY A 38 -10.03 1.93 22.72
CA GLY A 38 -9.37 2.41 23.92
C GLY A 38 -8.37 3.55 23.74
N LEU A 39 -8.06 3.96 22.51
CA LEU A 39 -7.09 5.02 22.24
C LEU A 39 -7.43 6.35 22.94
N ASP A 40 -8.69 6.70 23.13
CA ASP A 40 -9.13 7.91 23.84
C ASP A 40 -9.67 7.64 25.24
N GLY A 41 -9.60 6.40 25.72
CA GLY A 41 -10.11 5.95 27.02
C GLY A 41 -11.55 5.43 26.98
N THR A 42 -12.21 5.41 25.80
CA THR A 42 -13.54 4.82 25.60
C THR A 42 -13.45 3.28 25.68
N ASN A 43 -14.49 2.60 26.16
CA ASN A 43 -14.61 1.15 26.08
C ASN A 43 -15.56 0.74 24.94
N VAL A 44 -15.41 -0.51 24.46
CA VAL A 44 -16.18 -1.01 23.31
C VAL A 44 -17.71 -0.94 23.52
N SER A 45 -18.20 -1.22 24.75
CA SER A 45 -19.62 -1.16 25.04
C SER A 45 -20.16 0.27 24.93
N GLU A 46 -19.42 1.23 25.45
CA GLU A 46 -19.75 2.66 25.39
C GLU A 46 -19.69 3.17 23.96
N PHE A 47 -18.69 2.77 23.20
CA PHE A 47 -18.50 3.17 21.80
C PHE A 47 -19.74 2.82 20.95
N PHE A 48 -20.27 1.60 21.10
CA PHE A 48 -21.41 1.13 20.34
C PHE A 48 -22.78 1.45 20.98
N GLU A 49 -22.85 2.02 22.18
CA GLU A 49 -24.13 2.27 22.88
C GLU A 49 -25.10 3.11 22.05
N LYS A 50 -24.56 4.14 21.35
CA LYS A 50 -25.36 5.01 20.47
C LYS A 50 -25.93 4.28 19.23
N ARG A 51 -25.24 3.21 18.78
CA ARG A 51 -25.65 2.40 17.62
C ARG A 51 -26.59 1.26 17.96
N LYS A 52 -26.66 0.90 19.23
CA LYS A 52 -27.37 -0.28 19.75
C LYS A 52 -28.83 -0.39 19.28
N ASN A 53 -29.52 0.73 19.18
CA ASN A 53 -30.95 0.79 18.81
C ASN A 53 -31.19 1.40 17.43
N GLU A 54 -30.13 1.73 16.69
CA GLU A 54 -30.26 2.26 15.33
C GLU A 54 -30.39 1.08 14.34
N PRO A 55 -31.24 1.18 13.32
CA PRO A 55 -31.29 0.18 12.26
C PRO A 55 -29.98 0.15 11.50
N LEU A 56 -29.53 -1.04 11.08
CA LEU A 56 -28.38 -1.21 10.19
C LEU A 56 -28.81 -0.96 8.74
N ASP A 57 -29.27 0.25 8.48
CA ASP A 57 -29.65 0.74 7.15
C ASP A 57 -28.41 1.25 6.39
N TYR A 58 -28.61 1.69 5.15
CA TYR A 58 -27.53 2.30 4.35
C TYR A 58 -26.87 3.45 5.11
N GLY A 59 -25.53 3.46 5.06
CA GLY A 59 -24.73 4.53 5.63
C GLY A 59 -24.60 5.74 4.69
N TRP A 60 -23.56 6.50 4.95
CA TRP A 60 -23.18 7.63 4.13
C TRP A 60 -22.67 7.16 2.76
N ILE A 61 -23.19 7.75 1.69
CA ILE A 61 -22.84 7.32 0.32
C ILE A 61 -21.33 7.43 0.08
N GLU A 62 -20.72 8.57 0.41
CA GLU A 62 -19.29 8.86 0.16
C GLU A 62 -18.41 8.81 1.42
N GLY A 63 -18.94 8.25 2.50
CA GLY A 63 -18.42 8.38 3.85
C GLY A 63 -19.08 9.53 4.60
N SER A 64 -19.07 9.47 5.94
CA SER A 64 -19.66 10.52 6.77
C SER A 64 -18.90 11.84 6.63
N ASP A 65 -19.58 12.96 6.94
CA ASP A 65 -18.92 14.26 6.94
C ASP A 65 -17.70 14.28 7.88
N ALA A 66 -17.81 13.60 9.02
CA ALA A 66 -16.70 13.47 9.96
C ALA A 66 -15.53 12.68 9.34
N PHE A 67 -15.80 11.58 8.60
CA PHE A 67 -14.78 10.84 7.87
C PHE A 67 -14.11 11.72 6.81
N LYS A 68 -14.89 12.40 5.97
CA LYS A 68 -14.36 13.26 4.91
C LYS A 68 -13.50 14.39 5.48
N GLN A 69 -13.92 15.03 6.58
CA GLN A 69 -13.14 16.08 7.24
C GLN A 69 -11.81 15.57 7.81
N GLU A 70 -11.83 14.42 8.51
CA GLU A 70 -10.61 13.84 9.08
C GLU A 70 -9.64 13.38 7.98
N VAL A 71 -10.13 12.80 6.88
CA VAL A 71 -9.30 12.43 5.75
C VAL A 71 -8.74 13.67 5.05
N ALA A 72 -9.55 14.68 4.77
CA ALA A 72 -9.09 15.93 4.13
C ALA A 72 -8.00 16.61 4.96
N SER A 73 -8.03 16.50 6.29
CA SER A 73 -6.98 17.03 7.18
C SER A 73 -5.59 16.41 6.98
N LEU A 74 -5.48 15.31 6.24
CA LEU A 74 -4.21 14.67 5.87
C LEU A 74 -3.53 15.38 4.69
N TYR A 75 -4.24 16.22 3.96
CA TYR A 75 -3.80 16.93 2.76
C TYR A 75 -3.79 18.44 2.99
N GLN A 76 -3.03 19.17 2.17
CA GLN A 76 -2.91 20.62 2.29
C GLN A 76 -3.99 21.36 1.48
N THR A 77 -4.46 20.76 0.39
CA THR A 77 -5.28 21.46 -0.62
C THR A 77 -6.61 20.77 -0.93
N VAL A 78 -6.88 19.60 -0.35
CA VAL A 78 -8.07 18.81 -0.67
C VAL A 78 -9.27 19.26 0.18
N ASP A 79 -10.36 19.61 -0.48
CA ASP A 79 -11.63 19.86 0.18
C ASP A 79 -12.29 18.53 0.62
N PRO A 80 -12.93 18.46 1.80
CA PRO A 80 -13.69 17.28 2.25
C PRO A 80 -14.69 16.74 1.21
N GLU A 81 -15.32 17.61 0.43
CA GLU A 81 -16.24 17.20 -0.63
C GLU A 81 -15.59 16.41 -1.78
N ASN A 82 -14.27 16.48 -1.89
CA ASN A 82 -13.49 15.75 -2.90
C ASN A 82 -12.91 14.42 -2.37
N ILE A 83 -13.27 14.03 -1.15
CA ILE A 83 -12.93 12.73 -0.57
C ILE A 83 -14.08 11.75 -0.83
N LEU A 84 -13.74 10.63 -1.47
CA LEU A 84 -14.71 9.56 -1.71
C LEU A 84 -14.25 8.28 -1.02
N GLN A 85 -15.04 7.80 -0.07
CA GLN A 85 -14.80 6.55 0.63
C GLN A 85 -14.90 5.36 -0.33
N THR A 86 -14.00 4.40 -0.17
CA THR A 86 -13.92 3.19 -0.98
C THR A 86 -13.70 1.94 -0.11
N ASN A 87 -13.83 0.75 -0.72
CA ASN A 87 -13.56 -0.52 -0.06
C ASN A 87 -12.04 -0.80 -0.01
N GLY A 88 -11.34 -0.10 0.88
CA GLY A 88 -9.88 -0.07 0.96
C GLY A 88 -9.24 0.65 -0.24
N ALA A 89 -7.91 0.76 -0.24
CA ALA A 89 -7.16 1.32 -1.36
C ALA A 89 -7.32 0.49 -2.64
N THR A 90 -7.55 -0.82 -2.51
CA THR A 90 -7.87 -1.71 -3.64
C THR A 90 -9.09 -1.20 -4.42
N GLY A 91 -10.15 -0.78 -3.71
CA GLY A 91 -11.32 -0.16 -4.31
C GLY A 91 -11.04 1.23 -4.87
N ALA A 92 -10.16 2.01 -4.23
CA ALA A 92 -9.79 3.34 -4.70
C ALA A 92 -8.98 3.28 -6.01
N ASN A 93 -7.98 2.39 -6.08
CA ASN A 93 -7.21 2.15 -7.30
C ASN A 93 -8.09 1.67 -8.45
N LEU A 94 -8.97 0.69 -8.19
CA LEU A 94 -9.91 0.19 -9.21
C LEU A 94 -10.81 1.32 -9.71
N LEU A 95 -11.39 2.12 -8.81
CA LEU A 95 -12.27 3.23 -9.16
C LEU A 95 -11.56 4.24 -10.07
N ALA A 96 -10.38 4.70 -9.67
CA ALA A 96 -9.63 5.69 -10.43
C ALA A 96 -9.24 5.19 -11.83
N LEU A 97 -8.71 3.96 -11.90
CA LEU A 97 -8.27 3.38 -13.18
C LEU A 97 -9.45 3.05 -14.09
N TYR A 98 -10.54 2.49 -13.54
CA TYR A 98 -11.75 2.17 -14.31
C TYR A 98 -12.46 3.42 -14.85
N ALA A 99 -12.39 4.53 -14.11
CA ALA A 99 -13.00 5.78 -14.52
C ALA A 99 -12.22 6.56 -15.58
N LEU A 100 -10.89 6.35 -15.67
CA LEU A 100 -10.02 7.19 -16.49
C LEU A 100 -9.40 6.48 -17.68
N VAL A 101 -9.17 5.16 -17.61
CA VAL A 101 -8.43 4.41 -18.61
C VAL A 101 -9.37 3.75 -19.61
N GLU A 102 -9.11 3.96 -20.88
CA GLU A 102 -9.83 3.37 -22.01
C GLU A 102 -8.91 2.52 -22.88
N ALA A 103 -9.50 1.69 -23.75
CA ALA A 103 -8.74 0.88 -24.69
C ALA A 103 -7.97 1.77 -25.68
N GLY A 104 -6.68 1.48 -25.82
CA GLY A 104 -5.77 2.25 -26.67
C GLY A 104 -5.01 3.36 -25.95
N ASP A 105 -5.36 3.67 -24.70
CA ASP A 105 -4.59 4.61 -23.89
C ASP A 105 -3.16 4.12 -23.62
N HIS A 106 -2.26 5.05 -23.36
CA HIS A 106 -0.92 4.79 -22.90
C HIS A 106 -0.81 5.12 -21.39
N VAL A 107 -0.21 4.20 -20.63
CA VAL A 107 0.01 4.31 -19.19
C VAL A 107 1.48 4.12 -18.89
N VAL A 108 2.04 4.91 -17.98
CA VAL A 108 3.37 4.64 -17.41
C VAL A 108 3.21 4.21 -15.95
N SER A 109 3.82 3.08 -15.59
CA SER A 109 3.87 2.61 -14.20
C SER A 109 5.31 2.38 -13.76
N MET A 110 5.53 1.72 -12.63
CA MET A 110 6.86 1.37 -12.12
C MET A 110 6.92 -0.13 -11.81
N LEU A 111 8.12 -0.72 -11.82
CA LEU A 111 8.36 -2.10 -11.40
C LEU A 111 9.63 -2.18 -10.53
N PRO A 112 9.63 -3.05 -9.48
CA PRO A 112 8.49 -3.79 -8.97
C PRO A 112 7.51 -2.86 -8.23
N THR A 113 6.21 -3.19 -8.25
CA THR A 113 5.16 -2.43 -7.55
C THR A 113 3.89 -3.27 -7.34
N TYR A 114 2.87 -2.65 -6.76
CA TYR A 114 1.56 -3.26 -6.55
C TYR A 114 0.81 -3.46 -7.88
N GLN A 115 0.47 -4.68 -8.19
CA GLN A 115 0.05 -5.16 -9.51
C GLN A 115 -1.21 -4.46 -10.07
N GLN A 116 -2.12 -3.96 -9.23
CA GLN A 116 -3.28 -3.21 -9.69
C GLN A 116 -2.93 -2.02 -10.59
N LEU A 117 -1.79 -1.36 -10.30
CA LEU A 117 -1.39 -0.12 -10.98
C LEU A 117 -1.02 -0.32 -12.45
N TYR A 118 -0.85 -1.56 -12.90
CA TYR A 118 -0.52 -1.85 -14.29
C TYR A 118 -1.41 -2.92 -14.95
N ASP A 119 -1.89 -3.91 -14.22
CA ASP A 119 -2.72 -4.96 -14.82
C ASP A 119 -4.18 -4.56 -14.98
N ILE A 120 -4.72 -3.66 -14.15
CA ILE A 120 -6.04 -3.07 -14.42
C ILE A 120 -6.00 -2.28 -15.73
N PRO A 121 -5.07 -1.33 -15.97
CA PRO A 121 -4.92 -0.66 -17.27
C PRO A 121 -4.79 -1.63 -18.44
N LYS A 122 -3.91 -2.63 -18.34
CA LYS A 122 -3.76 -3.65 -19.40
C LYS A 122 -5.08 -4.37 -19.68
N SER A 123 -5.81 -4.75 -18.64
CA SER A 123 -7.11 -5.45 -18.79
C SER A 123 -8.19 -4.60 -19.46
N LEU A 124 -8.07 -3.28 -19.36
CA LEU A 124 -8.93 -2.31 -20.04
C LEU A 124 -8.51 -2.06 -21.50
N GLY A 125 -7.36 -2.60 -21.92
CA GLY A 125 -6.84 -2.50 -23.28
C GLY A 125 -5.84 -1.36 -23.48
N ALA A 126 -5.31 -0.79 -22.41
CA ALA A 126 -4.22 0.18 -22.47
C ALA A 126 -2.86 -0.50 -22.67
N THR A 127 -1.91 0.24 -23.25
CA THR A 127 -0.50 -0.13 -23.25
C THR A 127 0.19 0.43 -22.01
N VAL A 128 1.09 -0.36 -21.40
CA VAL A 128 1.78 0.05 -20.17
C VAL A 128 3.29 -0.05 -20.35
N ASP A 129 3.98 1.07 -20.21
CA ASP A 129 5.44 1.15 -20.12
C ASP A 129 5.88 1.31 -18.67
N PHE A 130 7.12 0.88 -18.32
CA PHE A 130 7.57 0.81 -16.93
C PHE A 130 8.86 1.57 -16.68
N VAL A 131 8.87 2.36 -15.61
CA VAL A 131 10.09 2.81 -14.94
C VAL A 131 10.57 1.67 -14.06
N HIS A 132 11.77 1.15 -14.32
CA HIS A 132 12.34 0.06 -13.54
C HIS A 132 13.16 0.59 -12.37
N LEU A 133 12.72 0.26 -11.16
CA LEU A 133 13.53 0.45 -9.96
C LEU A 133 14.65 -0.57 -9.97
N LYS A 134 15.87 -0.15 -9.64
CA LYS A 134 17.04 -0.99 -9.66
C LYS A 134 17.69 -1.07 -8.29
N GLU A 135 18.01 -2.30 -7.85
CA GLU A 135 18.66 -2.54 -6.55
C GLU A 135 20.02 -1.86 -6.47
N GLU A 136 20.82 -1.92 -7.55
CA GLU A 136 22.11 -1.25 -7.65
C GLU A 136 22.06 0.27 -7.59
N ALA A 137 20.87 0.85 -7.71
CA ALA A 137 20.57 2.27 -7.54
C ALA A 137 19.75 2.53 -6.26
N ASP A 138 19.85 1.65 -5.25
CA ASP A 138 19.11 1.74 -3.99
C ASP A 138 17.59 1.89 -4.19
N TRP A 139 17.03 1.27 -5.21
CA TRP A 139 15.63 1.36 -5.61
C TRP A 139 15.14 2.79 -5.88
N GLN A 140 16.05 3.73 -6.20
CA GLN A 140 15.66 5.10 -6.48
C GLN A 140 14.82 5.20 -7.76
N PHE A 141 13.84 6.09 -7.75
CA PHE A 141 12.98 6.35 -8.91
C PHE A 141 13.76 7.13 -9.98
N ASP A 142 13.77 6.61 -11.20
CA ASP A 142 14.51 7.17 -12.34
C ASP A 142 13.63 8.18 -13.11
N LEU A 143 13.83 9.46 -12.85
CA LEU A 143 13.10 10.56 -13.50
C LEU A 143 13.46 10.71 -14.99
N GLU A 144 14.70 10.38 -15.39
CA GLU A 144 15.11 10.44 -16.79
C GLU A 144 14.42 9.34 -17.60
N GLN A 145 14.30 8.14 -17.00
CA GLN A 145 13.53 7.05 -17.59
C GLN A 145 12.04 7.42 -17.70
N LEU A 146 11.44 8.05 -16.69
CA LEU A 146 10.06 8.51 -16.75
C LEU A 146 9.88 9.51 -17.91
N GLU A 147 10.74 10.51 -18.00
CA GLU A 147 10.67 11.54 -19.04
C GLU A 147 10.79 10.95 -20.47
N ALA A 148 11.63 9.93 -20.64
CA ALA A 148 11.78 9.20 -21.90
C ALA A 148 10.59 8.33 -22.30
N LEU A 149 9.83 7.81 -21.30
CA LEU A 149 8.66 6.95 -21.52
C LEU A 149 7.38 7.73 -21.74
N VAL A 150 7.27 8.95 -21.22
CA VAL A 150 6.08 9.78 -21.36
C VAL A 150 5.95 10.27 -22.81
N LYS A 151 4.76 10.07 -23.38
CA LYS A 151 4.41 10.38 -24.77
C LYS A 151 3.21 11.33 -24.83
N PRO A 152 2.96 12.03 -25.93
CA PRO A 152 1.77 12.89 -26.05
C PRO A 152 0.44 12.20 -25.77
N GLU A 153 0.35 10.89 -26.03
CA GLU A 153 -0.82 10.06 -25.76
C GLU A 153 -0.83 9.43 -24.36
N THR A 154 0.15 9.74 -23.50
CA THR A 154 0.16 9.24 -22.12
C THR A 154 -1.04 9.78 -21.34
N LYS A 155 -1.94 8.88 -20.95
CA LYS A 155 -3.16 9.20 -20.22
C LYS A 155 -2.93 9.40 -18.74
N ILE A 156 -2.14 8.48 -18.12
CA ILE A 156 -1.95 8.45 -16.68
C ILE A 156 -0.59 7.83 -16.32
N ILE A 157 0.03 8.36 -15.27
CA ILE A 157 1.22 7.82 -14.62
C ILE A 157 0.76 7.20 -13.29
N CYS A 158 1.00 5.90 -13.07
CA CYS A 158 0.52 5.13 -11.93
C CYS A 158 1.68 4.67 -11.06
N LEU A 159 1.80 5.21 -9.86
CA LEU A 159 2.94 4.98 -8.95
C LEU A 159 2.46 4.56 -7.56
N ASN A 160 3.39 4.05 -6.74
CA ASN A 160 3.16 3.71 -5.34
C ASN A 160 4.28 4.32 -4.48
N SER A 161 3.91 5.13 -3.50
CA SER A 161 4.84 5.81 -2.58
C SER A 161 4.30 5.85 -1.14
N ALA A 162 5.01 5.32 -0.14
CA ALA A 162 6.20 4.51 -0.34
C ALA A 162 5.86 3.18 -1.01
N ASN A 163 6.78 2.68 -1.86
CA ASN A 163 6.50 1.54 -2.73
C ASN A 163 6.48 0.18 -1.99
N ASN A 164 5.54 -0.66 -2.30
CA ASN A 164 5.53 -2.09 -1.99
C ASN A 164 6.02 -2.86 -3.24
N PRO A 165 7.15 -3.61 -3.19
CA PRO A 165 7.81 -4.11 -1.97
C PRO A 165 9.05 -3.35 -1.51
N THR A 166 9.62 -2.42 -2.29
CA THR A 166 10.97 -1.89 -2.10
C THR A 166 11.12 -0.86 -0.97
N GLY A 167 10.03 -0.21 -0.58
CA GLY A 167 10.05 0.89 0.37
C GLY A 167 10.49 2.24 -0.22
N THR A 168 10.65 2.34 -1.53
CA THR A 168 11.02 3.57 -2.23
C THR A 168 10.04 4.70 -1.95
N LEU A 169 10.55 5.82 -1.47
CA LEU A 169 9.76 7.03 -1.22
C LEU A 169 10.01 8.07 -2.32
N LEU A 170 8.92 8.56 -2.92
CA LEU A 170 8.96 9.71 -3.81
C LEU A 170 8.92 10.98 -2.95
N ASN A 171 10.08 11.59 -2.73
CA ASN A 171 10.16 12.82 -1.95
C ASN A 171 9.56 14.03 -2.69
N ARG A 172 9.41 15.17 -2.00
CA ARG A 172 8.84 16.41 -2.55
C ARG A 172 9.42 16.77 -3.93
N LYS A 173 10.75 16.77 -4.03
CA LYS A 173 11.44 17.16 -5.27
C LYS A 173 11.13 16.20 -6.43
N THR A 174 11.05 14.91 -6.13
CA THR A 174 10.67 13.88 -7.11
C THR A 174 9.21 14.06 -7.55
N LEU A 175 8.28 14.31 -6.60
CA LEU A 175 6.86 14.53 -6.91
C LEU A 175 6.64 15.78 -7.76
N GLU A 176 7.32 16.88 -7.42
CA GLU A 176 7.27 18.12 -8.21
C GLU A 176 7.75 17.88 -9.64
N LYS A 177 8.84 17.11 -9.82
CA LYS A 177 9.35 16.79 -11.17
C LYS A 177 8.42 15.84 -11.94
N ILE A 178 7.81 14.86 -11.28
CA ILE A 178 6.78 14.00 -11.89
C ILE A 178 5.60 14.86 -12.38
N ALA A 179 5.13 15.80 -11.55
CA ALA A 179 4.06 16.73 -11.92
C ALA A 179 4.44 17.62 -13.11
N GLU A 180 5.68 18.13 -13.16
CA GLU A 180 6.18 18.87 -14.32
C GLU A 180 6.13 18.03 -15.60
N ILE A 181 6.63 16.79 -15.56
CA ILE A 181 6.61 15.87 -16.71
C ILE A 181 5.18 15.60 -17.16
N ALA A 182 4.28 15.27 -16.22
CA ALA A 182 2.88 14.99 -16.51
C ALA A 182 2.15 16.17 -17.17
N ARG A 183 2.44 17.41 -16.74
CA ARG A 183 1.87 18.64 -17.35
C ARG A 183 2.24 18.81 -18.80
N THR A 184 3.40 18.34 -19.23
CA THR A 184 3.84 18.50 -20.63
C THR A 184 2.91 17.79 -21.62
N VAL A 185 2.21 16.76 -21.18
CA VAL A 185 1.33 15.91 -21.99
C VAL A 185 -0.10 15.86 -21.46
N ASP A 186 -0.42 16.69 -20.46
CA ASP A 186 -1.74 16.77 -19.82
C ASP A 186 -2.20 15.46 -19.15
N ALA A 187 -1.27 14.61 -18.73
CA ALA A 187 -1.54 13.31 -18.12
C ALA A 187 -1.98 13.41 -16.66
N TYR A 188 -2.81 12.48 -16.19
CA TYR A 188 -3.08 12.28 -14.75
C TYR A 188 -1.88 11.66 -14.05
N VAL A 189 -1.79 11.85 -12.72
CA VAL A 189 -0.83 11.12 -11.88
C VAL A 189 -1.59 10.49 -10.72
N LEU A 190 -1.64 9.17 -10.70
CA LEU A 190 -2.18 8.39 -9.58
C LEU A 190 -1.04 7.88 -8.71
N ILE A 191 -1.08 8.15 -7.43
CA ILE A 191 -0.16 7.57 -6.46
C ILE A 191 -0.95 6.83 -5.38
N ASP A 192 -0.65 5.54 -5.24
CA ASP A 192 -1.08 4.76 -4.07
C ASP A 192 -0.19 5.14 -2.89
N GLU A 193 -0.79 5.82 -1.91
CA GLU A 193 -0.11 6.46 -0.78
C GLU A 193 -0.36 5.74 0.56
N VAL A 194 -0.71 4.45 0.55
CA VAL A 194 -1.11 3.71 1.76
C VAL A 194 -0.07 3.67 2.87
N TYR A 195 1.21 3.91 2.56
CA TYR A 195 2.32 3.95 3.53
C TYR A 195 2.81 5.37 3.83
N ALA A 196 2.36 6.34 3.09
CA ALA A 196 2.87 7.70 3.11
C ALA A 196 2.89 8.40 4.48
N PRO A 197 1.83 8.31 5.31
CA PRO A 197 1.82 8.94 6.62
C PRO A 197 2.84 8.39 7.63
N LEU A 198 3.52 7.28 7.33
CA LEU A 198 4.59 6.72 8.18
C LEU A 198 5.92 7.43 8.00
N THR A 199 6.07 8.26 6.98
CA THR A 199 7.30 9.01 6.76
C THR A 199 7.55 10.02 7.87
N ASP A 200 8.83 10.30 8.16
CA ASP A 200 9.21 11.17 9.27
C ASP A 200 9.15 12.66 8.91
N ASN A 201 8.90 13.47 9.93
CA ASN A 201 9.20 14.91 10.01
C ASN A 201 8.59 15.80 8.91
N GLY A 202 7.40 15.48 8.41
CA GLY A 202 6.73 16.33 7.41
C GLY A 202 7.35 16.23 6.01
N GLU A 203 8.14 15.20 5.74
CA GLU A 203 8.63 14.92 4.39
C GLU A 203 7.55 14.37 3.46
N PHE A 204 6.45 13.84 4.05
CA PHE A 204 5.32 13.40 3.24
C PHE A 204 4.62 14.59 2.59
N LEU A 205 4.50 14.50 1.30
CA LEU A 205 3.70 15.39 0.48
C LEU A 205 2.89 14.52 -0.48
N SER A 206 1.59 14.74 -0.52
CA SER A 206 0.72 14.05 -1.48
C SER A 206 0.86 14.64 -2.86
N ILE A 207 0.63 13.82 -3.89
CA ILE A 207 0.59 14.29 -5.28
C ILE A 207 -0.52 15.31 -5.50
N VAL A 208 -1.62 15.23 -4.77
CA VAL A 208 -2.75 16.16 -4.86
C VAL A 208 -2.41 17.56 -4.35
N ASP A 209 -1.36 17.69 -3.54
CA ASP A 209 -0.89 18.99 -3.03
C ASP A 209 0.11 19.67 -3.98
N VAL A 210 0.55 18.99 -5.04
CA VAL A 210 1.53 19.54 -6.01
C VAL A 210 1.04 19.52 -7.45
N TYR A 211 -0.03 18.77 -7.74
CA TYR A 211 -0.52 18.60 -9.10
C TYR A 211 -2.05 18.62 -9.17
N GLU A 212 -2.57 19.49 -10.03
CA GLU A 212 -4.01 19.69 -10.24
C GLU A 212 -4.75 18.46 -10.79
N LYS A 213 -4.04 17.58 -11.53
CA LYS A 213 -4.54 16.28 -12.00
C LYS A 213 -3.98 15.11 -11.17
N GLY A 214 -3.56 15.39 -9.94
CA GLY A 214 -3.12 14.40 -8.96
C GLY A 214 -4.30 13.61 -8.41
N ILE A 215 -4.06 12.31 -8.17
CA ILE A 215 -4.99 11.36 -7.56
C ILE A 215 -4.22 10.61 -6.49
N ALA A 216 -4.60 10.81 -5.23
CA ALA A 216 -4.10 10.01 -4.13
C ALA A 216 -5.12 8.92 -3.78
N THR A 217 -4.65 7.68 -3.68
CA THR A 217 -5.43 6.56 -3.13
C THR A 217 -4.80 6.12 -1.83
N ASN A 218 -5.63 5.89 -0.81
CA ASN A 218 -5.13 5.53 0.50
C ASN A 218 -6.15 4.68 1.28
N SER A 219 -5.75 4.16 2.46
CA SER A 219 -6.63 3.38 3.31
C SER A 219 -6.17 3.34 4.77
N LEU A 220 -7.04 2.80 5.62
CA LEU A 220 -6.71 2.52 7.01
C LEU A 220 -5.98 1.17 7.21
N SER A 221 -5.69 0.46 6.13
CA SER A 221 -5.17 -0.92 6.18
C SER A 221 -3.70 -1.01 6.59
N LYS A 222 -2.84 -0.08 6.16
CA LYS A 222 -1.37 -0.17 6.32
C LYS A 222 -0.90 0.75 7.44
N THR A 223 -0.87 2.04 7.18
CA THR A 223 -0.41 3.06 8.11
C THR A 223 -1.18 3.08 9.43
N TYR A 224 -2.46 2.74 9.41
CA TYR A 224 -3.33 2.80 10.58
C TYR A 224 -3.65 1.44 11.21
N SER A 225 -3.07 0.34 10.74
CA SER A 225 -3.14 -1.00 11.34
C SER A 225 -4.55 -1.59 11.54
N ILE A 226 -5.53 -1.20 10.71
CA ILE A 226 -6.90 -1.72 10.80
C ILE A 226 -7.44 -2.21 9.44
N PRO A 227 -6.73 -3.18 8.79
CA PRO A 227 -7.13 -3.68 7.47
C PRO A 227 -8.53 -4.32 7.46
N GLY A 228 -8.98 -4.84 8.59
CA GLY A 228 -10.24 -5.60 8.71
C GLY A 228 -11.50 -4.78 8.52
N ILE A 229 -11.46 -3.44 8.70
CA ILE A 229 -12.65 -2.58 8.53
C ILE A 229 -12.91 -2.22 7.07
N ARG A 230 -11.98 -2.50 6.14
CA ARG A 230 -12.13 -2.30 4.69
C ARG A 230 -12.46 -0.87 4.27
N ILE A 231 -11.83 0.12 4.86
CA ILE A 231 -12.01 1.54 4.53
C ILE A 231 -10.76 2.11 3.85
N GLY A 232 -10.98 2.75 2.71
CA GLY A 232 -10.01 3.55 1.97
C GLY A 232 -10.71 4.73 1.32
N TRP A 233 -9.98 5.49 0.52
CA TRP A 233 -10.52 6.67 -0.15
C TRP A 233 -9.70 7.06 -1.39
N THR A 234 -10.35 7.84 -2.26
CA THR A 234 -9.67 8.68 -3.24
C THR A 234 -9.67 10.12 -2.74
N ALA A 235 -8.57 10.83 -2.95
CA ALA A 235 -8.45 12.27 -2.75
C ALA A 235 -7.98 12.89 -4.07
N THR A 236 -8.64 13.95 -4.54
CA THR A 236 -8.33 14.59 -5.82
C THR A 236 -8.95 15.99 -5.92
N GLY A 237 -8.78 16.66 -7.05
CA GLY A 237 -9.48 17.90 -7.35
C GLY A 237 -10.98 17.70 -7.67
N PRO A 238 -11.79 18.80 -7.65
CA PRO A 238 -13.26 18.71 -7.75
C PRO A 238 -13.75 18.08 -9.06
N GLU A 239 -13.11 18.35 -10.17
CA GLU A 239 -13.52 17.82 -11.50
C GLU A 239 -13.39 16.29 -11.54
N LEU A 240 -12.28 15.76 -11.01
CA LEU A 240 -12.05 14.32 -10.94
C LEU A 240 -12.95 13.64 -9.90
N ALA A 241 -13.23 14.31 -8.78
CA ALA A 241 -14.15 13.79 -7.78
C ALA A 241 -15.55 13.58 -8.39
N GLU A 242 -16.04 14.49 -9.23
CA GLU A 242 -17.31 14.32 -9.96
C GLU A 242 -17.28 13.12 -10.94
N VAL A 243 -16.16 12.93 -11.64
CA VAL A 243 -15.98 11.76 -12.50
C VAL A 243 -16.06 10.49 -11.66
N PHE A 244 -15.33 10.45 -10.54
CA PHE A 244 -15.28 9.26 -9.69
C PHE A 244 -16.61 8.94 -9.02
N ARG A 245 -17.41 9.93 -8.62
CA ARG A 245 -18.78 9.73 -8.08
C ARG A 245 -19.62 8.89 -9.02
N LYS A 246 -19.64 9.24 -10.31
CA LYS A 246 -20.40 8.52 -11.33
C LYS A 246 -20.00 7.04 -11.42
N TYR A 247 -18.72 6.72 -11.34
CA TYR A 247 -18.22 5.34 -11.47
C TYR A 247 -18.30 4.58 -10.14
N ARG A 248 -18.21 5.29 -9.01
CA ARG A 248 -18.23 4.71 -7.67
C ARG A 248 -19.50 3.93 -7.38
N ASP A 249 -20.66 4.43 -7.81
CA ASP A 249 -21.95 3.78 -7.62
C ASP A 249 -22.03 2.37 -8.26
N TYR A 250 -21.17 2.08 -9.23
CA TYR A 250 -21.06 0.75 -9.81
C TYR A 250 -20.12 -0.19 -9.04
N THR A 251 -19.34 0.34 -8.10
CA THR A 251 -18.40 -0.44 -7.29
C THR A 251 -18.89 -0.60 -5.85
N MET A 252 -19.55 0.42 -5.33
CA MET A 252 -19.94 0.50 -3.93
C MET A 252 -21.06 1.55 -3.74
N ILE A 253 -22.20 1.16 -3.19
CA ILE A 253 -23.28 2.12 -2.86
C ILE A 253 -22.87 3.01 -1.68
N CYS A 254 -22.47 2.39 -0.56
CA CYS A 254 -21.95 3.07 0.63
C CYS A 254 -21.02 2.15 1.42
N GLY A 255 -20.25 2.70 2.34
CA GLY A 255 -19.53 1.93 3.35
C GLY A 255 -20.42 1.37 4.44
N GLY A 256 -19.93 0.41 5.21
CA GLY A 256 -20.64 -0.07 6.40
C GLY A 256 -20.63 0.98 7.51
N VAL A 257 -21.78 1.23 8.13
CA VAL A 257 -21.94 2.26 9.17
C VAL A 257 -21.00 2.06 10.37
N LEU A 258 -20.80 0.81 10.79
CA LEU A 258 -19.87 0.48 11.89
C LEU A 258 -18.40 0.66 11.47
N SER A 259 -18.07 0.38 10.22
CA SER A 259 -16.73 0.62 9.67
C SER A 259 -16.43 2.12 9.57
N ASP A 260 -17.41 2.94 9.19
CA ASP A 260 -17.26 4.40 9.15
C ASP A 260 -17.05 4.98 10.57
N ASP A 261 -17.82 4.55 11.57
CA ASP A 261 -17.64 4.97 12.97
C ASP A 261 -16.23 4.64 13.48
N LEU A 262 -15.74 3.41 13.20
CA LEU A 262 -14.39 3.00 13.59
C LEU A 262 -13.31 3.77 12.81
N ALA A 263 -13.56 4.07 11.54
CA ALA A 263 -12.66 4.87 10.72
C ALA A 263 -12.52 6.30 11.26
N VAL A 264 -13.62 6.95 11.58
CA VAL A 264 -13.64 8.28 12.19
C VAL A 264 -12.91 8.28 13.52
N HIS A 265 -13.14 7.25 14.36
CA HIS A 265 -12.45 7.13 15.64
C HIS A 265 -10.93 6.96 15.48
N ALA A 266 -10.51 6.11 14.54
CA ALA A 266 -9.10 5.90 14.21
C ALA A 266 -8.44 7.21 13.74
N LEU A 267 -9.07 7.91 12.79
CA LEU A 267 -8.54 9.16 12.22
C LEU A 267 -8.44 10.28 13.26
N LYS A 268 -9.40 10.39 14.17
CA LYS A 268 -9.32 11.34 15.31
C LYS A 268 -8.19 11.02 16.29
N ASN A 269 -7.78 9.76 16.37
CA ASN A 269 -6.68 9.30 17.21
C ASN A 269 -5.42 8.94 16.40
N LYS A 270 -5.32 9.43 15.14
CA LYS A 270 -4.25 9.07 14.20
C LYS A 270 -2.85 9.24 14.76
N GLU A 271 -2.59 10.28 15.52
CA GLU A 271 -1.26 10.55 16.10
C GLU A 271 -0.79 9.41 17.02
N LYS A 272 -1.70 8.86 17.85
CA LYS A 272 -1.38 7.75 18.76
C LYS A 272 -1.10 6.45 17.99
N ILE A 273 -1.86 6.20 16.91
CA ILE A 273 -1.64 5.06 16.02
C ILE A 273 -0.29 5.19 15.31
N LEU A 274 0.00 6.38 14.76
CA LEU A 274 1.26 6.65 14.07
C LEU A 274 2.47 6.52 15.00
N GLU A 275 2.39 7.03 16.24
CA GLU A 275 3.45 6.88 17.25
C GLU A 275 3.72 5.41 17.56
N ARG A 276 2.67 4.62 17.83
CA ARG A 276 2.78 3.16 18.02
C ARG A 276 3.46 2.50 16.82
N ASN A 277 3.00 2.81 15.62
CA ASN A 277 3.45 2.15 14.41
C ASN A 277 4.88 2.53 14.03
N LYS A 278 5.27 3.79 14.19
CA LYS A 278 6.67 4.22 14.02
C LYS A 278 7.61 3.52 15.00
N LYS A 279 7.17 3.27 16.23
CA LYS A 279 7.95 2.50 17.20
C LYS A 279 8.16 1.07 16.72
N ILE A 280 7.09 0.37 16.29
CA ILE A 280 7.19 -1.00 15.76
C ILE A 280 8.14 -1.05 14.56
N ILE A 281 7.98 -0.13 13.59
CA ILE A 281 8.85 -0.04 12.43
C ILE A 281 10.32 0.11 12.85
N THR A 282 10.61 1.07 13.74
CA THR A 282 11.99 1.37 14.14
C THR A 282 12.65 0.18 14.85
N GLU A 283 11.94 -0.42 15.81
CA GLU A 283 12.45 -1.55 16.58
C GLU A 283 12.66 -2.79 15.69
N ASN A 284 11.68 -3.14 14.87
CA ASN A 284 11.74 -4.33 14.03
C ASN A 284 12.69 -4.16 12.84
N LEU A 285 12.82 -2.95 12.27
CA LEU A 285 13.81 -2.69 11.23
C LEU A 285 15.23 -2.83 11.77
N ALA A 286 15.48 -2.44 13.01
CA ALA A 286 16.78 -2.65 13.65
C ALA A 286 17.10 -4.14 13.80
N ILE A 287 16.12 -4.97 14.19
CA ILE A 287 16.27 -6.43 14.25
C ILE A 287 16.59 -7.00 12.86
N LEU A 288 15.81 -6.61 11.84
CA LEU A 288 16.02 -7.05 10.48
C LEU A 288 17.42 -6.69 9.95
N LYS A 289 17.85 -5.43 10.13
CA LYS A 289 19.19 -4.98 9.72
C LYS A 289 20.31 -5.75 10.41
N GLN A 290 20.17 -6.01 11.72
CA GLN A 290 21.13 -6.80 12.47
C GLN A 290 21.18 -8.25 11.97
N TRP A 291 20.03 -8.83 11.63
CA TRP A 291 19.96 -10.18 11.08
C TRP A 291 20.64 -10.24 9.70
N VAL A 292 20.32 -9.33 8.77
CA VAL A 292 20.94 -9.28 7.43
C VAL A 292 22.44 -9.13 7.52
N ALA A 293 22.96 -8.31 8.43
CA ALA A 293 24.40 -8.11 8.61
C ALA A 293 25.15 -9.41 9.02
N ASN A 294 24.45 -10.42 9.51
CA ASN A 294 24.99 -11.70 9.93
C ASN A 294 24.59 -12.87 9.02
N GLU A 295 23.84 -12.61 7.96
CA GLU A 295 23.32 -13.64 7.05
C GLU A 295 23.96 -13.50 5.65
N PRO A 296 24.99 -14.30 5.33
CA PRO A 296 25.80 -14.10 4.12
C PRO A 296 25.04 -14.37 2.80
N LYS A 297 23.88 -15.02 2.86
CA LYS A 297 23.05 -15.34 1.69
C LYS A 297 21.94 -14.30 1.44
N VAL A 298 21.93 -13.21 2.20
CA VAL A 298 20.87 -12.18 2.11
C VAL A 298 21.49 -10.80 1.97
N GLU A 299 20.97 -10.05 0.99
CA GLU A 299 21.26 -8.62 0.83
C GLU A 299 19.97 -7.82 1.03
N LEU A 300 20.08 -6.58 1.50
CA LEU A 300 18.96 -5.68 1.71
C LEU A 300 19.35 -4.23 1.48
N VAL A 301 18.67 -3.58 0.57
CA VAL A 301 18.56 -2.13 0.57
C VAL A 301 17.49 -1.76 1.61
N ALA A 302 17.91 -1.13 2.70
CA ALA A 302 17.03 -0.89 3.84
C ALA A 302 15.87 0.06 3.46
N PRO A 303 14.61 -0.33 3.73
CA PRO A 303 13.47 0.52 3.42
C PRO A 303 13.41 1.75 4.33
N ASN A 304 12.75 2.82 3.84
CA ASN A 304 12.47 4.01 4.62
C ASN A 304 11.02 3.99 5.10
N TYR A 305 10.81 3.76 6.39
CA TYR A 305 9.53 3.95 7.09
C TYR A 305 8.30 3.25 6.49
N VAL A 306 8.48 2.06 5.93
CA VAL A 306 7.37 1.20 5.48
C VAL A 306 7.40 -0.14 6.20
N SER A 307 6.32 -0.88 6.14
CA SER A 307 6.18 -2.18 6.81
C SER A 307 6.76 -3.37 6.04
N THR A 308 7.23 -3.14 4.82
CA THR A 308 7.81 -4.16 3.94
C THR A 308 9.29 -3.93 3.68
N SER A 309 10.00 -5.02 3.44
CA SER A 309 11.36 -5.03 2.90
C SER A 309 11.43 -6.00 1.74
N PHE A 310 12.38 -5.80 0.83
CA PHE A 310 12.58 -6.64 -0.33
C PHE A 310 14.00 -7.16 -0.30
N ILE A 311 14.16 -8.35 0.28
CA ILE A 311 15.48 -8.99 0.45
C ILE A 311 15.86 -9.74 -0.83
N LYS A 312 17.14 -9.69 -1.20
CA LYS A 312 17.72 -10.51 -2.25
C LYS A 312 18.31 -11.78 -1.63
N LEU A 313 18.06 -12.90 -2.27
CA LEU A 313 18.44 -14.22 -1.81
C LEU A 313 19.51 -14.83 -2.73
N THR A 314 20.65 -15.24 -2.16
CA THR A 314 21.65 -16.03 -2.84
C THR A 314 21.28 -17.51 -2.69
N ILE A 315 20.44 -17.99 -3.60
CA ILE A 315 19.90 -19.36 -3.63
C ILE A 315 20.03 -19.95 -5.04
N GLU A 316 20.18 -21.29 -5.15
CA GLU A 316 20.29 -21.98 -6.45
C GLU A 316 18.90 -22.23 -7.06
N GLU A 317 17.94 -22.71 -6.25
CA GLU A 317 16.56 -22.96 -6.66
C GLU A 317 15.80 -21.66 -7.00
N ASP A 318 14.65 -21.78 -7.67
CA ASP A 318 13.76 -20.64 -7.89
C ASP A 318 13.14 -20.17 -6.57
N ASP A 319 12.82 -18.88 -6.49
CA ASP A 319 12.33 -18.24 -5.27
C ASP A 319 10.94 -18.74 -4.83
N GLN A 320 10.09 -19.23 -5.74
CA GLN A 320 8.81 -19.83 -5.36
C GLN A 320 9.02 -21.18 -4.69
N THR A 321 9.85 -22.04 -5.27
CA THR A 321 10.21 -23.34 -4.67
C THR A 321 10.87 -23.15 -3.32
N PHE A 322 11.81 -22.21 -3.22
CA PHE A 322 12.46 -21.83 -1.95
C PHE A 322 11.43 -21.45 -0.88
N CYS A 323 10.50 -20.52 -1.20
CA CYS A 323 9.50 -20.06 -0.23
C CYS A 323 8.51 -21.18 0.17
N ILE A 324 8.17 -22.11 -0.74
CA ILE A 324 7.33 -23.28 -0.42
C ILE A 324 8.06 -24.22 0.54
N ASN A 325 9.30 -24.58 0.22
CA ASN A 325 10.11 -25.48 1.05
C ASN A 325 10.36 -24.87 2.44
N LEU A 326 10.67 -23.58 2.51
CA LEU A 326 10.80 -22.84 3.77
C LEU A 326 9.52 -22.93 4.60
N LEU A 327 8.36 -22.68 4.01
CA LEU A 327 7.08 -22.75 4.69
C LEU A 327 6.78 -24.18 5.19
N GLU A 328 6.98 -25.19 4.34
CA GLU A 328 6.68 -26.59 4.68
C GLU A 328 7.60 -27.14 5.78
N GLU A 329 8.89 -26.78 5.78
CA GLU A 329 9.84 -27.26 6.79
C GLU A 329 9.78 -26.49 8.11
N THR A 330 9.50 -25.17 8.06
CA THR A 330 9.69 -24.28 9.22
C THR A 330 8.44 -23.55 9.67
N GLY A 331 7.42 -23.50 8.84
CA GLY A 331 6.22 -22.68 9.05
C GLY A 331 6.43 -21.18 8.78
N VAL A 332 7.58 -20.77 8.25
CA VAL A 332 7.87 -19.36 7.91
C VAL A 332 7.34 -19.02 6.53
N LEU A 333 6.52 -17.97 6.44
CA LEU A 333 6.00 -17.46 5.18
C LEU A 333 6.74 -16.20 4.73
N LEU A 334 7.16 -16.19 3.46
CA LEU A 334 7.61 -15.04 2.68
C LEU A 334 6.77 -14.93 1.41
N VAL A 335 6.81 -13.80 0.71
CA VAL A 335 6.29 -13.69 -0.66
C VAL A 335 7.46 -13.73 -1.62
N PRO A 336 7.51 -14.67 -2.59
CA PRO A 336 8.60 -14.77 -3.55
C PRO A 336 8.66 -13.52 -4.44
N GLY A 337 9.86 -13.13 -4.82
CA GLY A 337 10.09 -11.95 -5.67
C GLY A 337 9.51 -12.08 -7.06
N SER A 338 9.38 -13.32 -7.57
CA SER A 338 8.69 -13.62 -8.84
C SER A 338 7.21 -13.19 -8.84
N ALA A 339 6.56 -13.07 -7.67
CA ALA A 339 5.23 -12.47 -7.56
C ALA A 339 5.20 -10.95 -7.82
N PHE A 340 6.37 -10.33 -7.95
CA PHE A 340 6.59 -8.93 -8.33
C PHE A 340 7.42 -8.79 -9.62
N ASP A 341 7.47 -9.84 -10.44
CA ASP A 341 8.28 -9.93 -11.65
C ASP A 341 9.81 -9.76 -11.42
N LEU A 342 10.30 -10.00 -10.19
CA LEU A 342 11.70 -9.89 -9.83
C LEU A 342 12.21 -11.13 -9.07
N PRO A 343 12.60 -12.21 -9.78
CA PRO A 343 13.07 -13.44 -9.17
C PRO A 343 14.34 -13.26 -8.32
N LYS A 344 14.67 -14.24 -7.50
CA LYS A 344 15.77 -14.22 -6.53
C LYS A 344 15.62 -13.19 -5.41
N HIS A 345 14.44 -12.64 -5.25
CA HIS A 345 14.09 -11.78 -4.14
C HIS A 345 12.95 -12.40 -3.32
N ALA A 346 12.68 -11.82 -2.16
CA ALA A 346 11.48 -12.11 -1.39
C ALA A 346 11.01 -10.86 -0.65
N ARG A 347 9.69 -10.64 -0.61
CA ARG A 347 9.12 -9.64 0.28
C ARG A 347 9.04 -10.22 1.69
N LEU A 348 9.65 -9.50 2.63
CA LEU A 348 9.62 -9.75 4.05
C LEU A 348 8.91 -8.57 4.75
N GLY A 349 7.74 -8.85 5.35
CA GLY A 349 6.98 -7.91 6.15
C GLY A 349 7.42 -7.99 7.60
N TYR A 350 8.24 -7.06 8.02
CA TYR A 350 8.90 -7.10 9.33
C TYR A 350 8.08 -6.46 10.47
N CYS A 351 6.89 -5.90 10.18
CA CYS A 351 6.10 -5.17 11.17
C CYS A 351 5.05 -6.04 11.89
N CYS A 352 5.26 -7.35 11.98
CA CYS A 352 4.53 -8.26 12.84
C CYS A 352 5.03 -8.18 14.31
N LYS A 353 4.46 -9.02 15.20
CA LYS A 353 4.96 -9.14 16.56
C LYS A 353 6.45 -9.47 16.59
N LYS A 354 7.17 -8.80 17.49
CA LYS A 354 8.64 -8.94 17.60
C LYS A 354 9.08 -10.40 17.73
N GLU A 355 8.38 -11.18 18.56
CA GLU A 355 8.69 -12.59 18.78
C GLU A 355 8.49 -13.44 17.51
N THR A 356 7.48 -13.10 16.71
CA THR A 356 7.24 -13.74 15.41
C THR A 356 8.36 -13.42 14.42
N LEU A 357 8.78 -12.16 14.36
CA LEU A 357 9.89 -11.73 13.50
C LEU A 357 11.21 -12.43 13.89
N GLU A 358 11.61 -12.34 15.17
CA GLU A 358 12.86 -12.94 15.67
C GLU A 358 12.89 -14.45 15.41
N LYS A 359 11.80 -15.16 15.68
CA LYS A 359 11.71 -16.60 15.44
C LYS A 359 11.69 -16.94 13.96
N GLY A 360 10.95 -16.21 13.15
CA GLY A 360 10.91 -16.38 11.69
C GLY A 360 12.28 -16.20 11.06
N LEU A 361 13.02 -15.15 11.44
CA LEU A 361 14.38 -14.88 10.96
C LEU A 361 15.37 -15.96 11.39
N SER A 362 15.30 -16.45 12.63
CA SER A 362 16.12 -17.58 13.13
C SER A 362 15.91 -18.83 12.30
N LEU A 363 14.66 -19.21 12.03
CA LEU A 363 14.30 -20.38 11.23
C LEU A 363 14.71 -20.22 9.76
N LEU A 364 14.58 -19.04 9.21
CA LEU A 364 15.05 -18.72 7.87
C LEU A 364 16.59 -18.91 7.76
N SER A 365 17.35 -18.44 8.75
CA SER A 365 18.83 -18.71 8.81
C SER A 365 19.16 -20.19 8.88
N GLU A 366 18.43 -20.96 9.69
CA GLU A 366 18.62 -22.40 9.79
C GLU A 366 18.32 -23.12 8.47
N PHE A 367 17.29 -22.66 7.75
CA PHE A 367 16.92 -23.18 6.45
C PHE A 367 17.96 -22.82 5.37
N LEU A 368 18.41 -21.57 5.32
CA LEU A 368 19.43 -21.10 4.38
C LEU A 368 20.77 -21.85 4.52
N LYS A 369 21.14 -22.27 5.72
CA LYS A 369 22.36 -23.09 5.95
C LYS A 369 22.28 -24.49 5.36
N LYS A 370 21.07 -25.03 5.15
CA LYS A 370 20.87 -26.36 4.54
C LYS A 370 20.91 -26.32 3.02
N GLN A 371 20.91 -25.14 2.43
CA GLN A 371 20.94 -24.92 0.97
C GLN A 371 22.38 -24.90 0.40
N ASP A 372 23.37 -25.43 1.13
CA ASP A 372 24.78 -25.58 0.71
C ASP A 372 25.02 -26.92 0.01
#